data_52693a427dd874898d3c6a0bad3c996c
#
_entry.id   52693a427dd874898d3c6a0bad3c996c
#
_cell.length_a   1.000
_cell.length_b   1.000
_cell.length_c   1.000
_cell.angle_alpha   90.00
_cell.angle_beta   90.00
_cell.angle_gamma   90.00
#
_symmetry.space_group_name_H-M   'P 1'
#
loop_
_entity.id
_entity.type
_entity.pdbx_description
1 polymer ?
#
loop_
_entity_poly.entity_id
_entity_poly.type
_entity_poly.pdbx_seq_one_letter_code
_entity_poly.pdbx_strand_id
1 'polypeptide(L)'
;MSERTRLGVVLLFMRITIFVVMALWTIDKFVDPGHASHVYEAYYGLGGFGVSPIMLIAVVEALILLVFDAGRLKFWTYGFVVIVHGVSTLAAWAQYLDPFAGPNLLFFAAWPMWAAAIALFVLRERDIYTLGRDTR
;
A
#
# COMPACT_ATOMS: atom_id res chain seq x y z
N MET A 1 21.50 -21.91 -1.90
CA MET A 1 20.26 -21.30 -2.41
C MET A 1 20.61 -20.51 -3.67
N SER A 2 19.90 -20.75 -4.77
CA SER A 2 20.17 -20.06 -6.04
C SER A 2 19.84 -18.56 -5.91
N GLU A 3 20.42 -17.72 -6.79
CA GLU A 3 20.11 -16.29 -6.84
C GLU A 3 18.61 -16.05 -7.06
N ARG A 4 18.00 -16.80 -7.98
CA ARG A 4 16.55 -16.75 -8.26
C ARG A 4 15.71 -17.02 -7.01
N THR A 5 16.10 -18.02 -6.21
CA THR A 5 15.39 -18.38 -4.98
C THR A 5 15.54 -17.28 -3.93
N ARG A 6 16.75 -16.74 -3.76
CA ARG A 6 17.01 -15.64 -2.81
C ARG A 6 16.16 -14.40 -3.15
N LEU A 7 16.17 -13.99 -4.40
CA LEU A 7 15.39 -12.85 -4.86
C LEU A 7 13.90 -13.09 -4.69
N GLY A 8 13.40 -14.28 -5.06
CA GLY A 8 11.99 -14.62 -4.88
C GLY A 8 11.53 -14.55 -3.43
N VAL A 9 12.34 -15.04 -2.48
CA VAL A 9 12.03 -14.96 -1.04
C VAL A 9 11.97 -13.50 -0.56
N VAL A 10 12.91 -12.65 -1.00
CA VAL A 10 12.91 -11.22 -0.65
C VAL A 10 11.67 -10.52 -1.20
N LEU A 11 11.32 -10.77 -2.46
CA LEU A 11 10.12 -10.17 -3.06
C LEU A 11 8.82 -10.65 -2.40
N LEU A 12 8.73 -11.94 -2.04
CA LEU A 12 7.62 -12.46 -1.26
C LEU A 12 7.50 -11.75 0.10
N PHE A 13 8.61 -11.59 0.82
CA PHE A 13 8.61 -10.90 2.10
C PHE A 13 8.19 -9.44 1.97
N MET A 14 8.69 -8.73 0.95
CA MET A 14 8.27 -7.35 0.66
C MET A 14 6.77 -7.28 0.37
N ARG A 15 6.24 -8.18 -0.45
CA ARG A 15 4.81 -8.23 -0.79
C ARG A 15 3.94 -8.44 0.44
N ILE A 16 4.26 -9.43 1.27
CA ILE A 16 3.51 -9.72 2.49
C ILE A 16 3.53 -8.54 3.46
N THR A 17 4.70 -7.93 3.70
CA THR A 17 4.81 -6.80 4.65
C THR A 17 4.09 -5.55 4.15
N ILE A 18 4.16 -5.24 2.87
CA ILE A 18 3.39 -4.16 2.25
C ILE A 18 1.89 -4.45 2.36
N PHE A 19 1.46 -5.69 2.05
CA PHE A 19 0.07 -6.10 2.19
C PHE A 19 -0.44 -5.89 3.62
N VAL A 20 0.29 -6.33 4.63
CA VAL A 20 -0.11 -6.18 6.03
C VAL A 20 -0.37 -4.71 6.38
N VAL A 21 0.53 -3.81 6.02
CA VAL A 21 0.37 -2.37 6.32
C VAL A 21 -0.86 -1.81 5.60
N MET A 22 -1.00 -2.06 4.30
CA MET A 22 -2.13 -1.53 3.52
C MET A 22 -3.46 -2.16 3.93
N ALA A 23 -3.47 -3.46 4.28
CA ALA A 23 -4.66 -4.14 4.78
C ALA A 23 -5.16 -3.54 6.10
N LEU A 24 -4.27 -3.19 7.01
CA LEU A 24 -4.65 -2.53 8.28
C LEU A 24 -5.30 -1.16 8.02
N TRP A 25 -4.77 -0.36 7.10
CA TRP A 25 -5.39 0.91 6.70
C TRP A 25 -6.73 0.72 5.96
N THR A 26 -6.87 -0.38 5.23
CA THR A 26 -8.14 -0.73 4.58
C THR A 26 -9.18 -1.19 5.60
N ILE A 27 -8.76 -2.00 6.59
CA ILE A 27 -9.63 -2.45 7.69
C ILE A 27 -10.10 -1.26 8.53
N ASP A 28 -9.24 -0.27 8.79
CA ASP A 28 -9.60 0.96 9.50
C ASP A 28 -10.82 1.67 8.86
N LYS A 29 -10.90 1.70 7.53
CA LYS A 29 -12.04 2.27 6.81
C LYS A 29 -13.36 1.54 7.08
N PHE A 30 -13.31 0.24 7.38
CA PHE A 30 -14.49 -0.54 7.76
C PHE A 30 -14.86 -0.37 9.23
N VAL A 31 -13.84 -0.28 10.10
CA VAL A 31 -14.02 -0.21 11.55
C VAL A 31 -14.41 1.21 11.99
N ASP A 32 -13.75 2.22 11.42
CA ASP A 32 -13.99 3.64 11.73
C ASP A 32 -13.98 4.48 10.44
N PRO A 33 -15.09 4.48 9.68
CA PRO A 33 -15.21 5.30 8.47
C PRO A 33 -15.10 6.82 8.76
N GLY A 34 -15.41 7.25 9.98
CA GLY A 34 -15.25 8.65 10.41
C GLY A 34 -13.79 9.06 10.49
N HIS A 35 -12.96 8.22 11.09
CA HIS A 35 -11.50 8.40 11.09
C HIS A 35 -10.94 8.47 9.67
N ALA A 36 -11.31 7.52 8.81
CA ALA A 36 -10.88 7.52 7.42
C ALA A 36 -11.31 8.80 6.68
N SER A 37 -12.55 9.27 6.85
CA SER A 37 -13.02 10.53 6.25
C SER A 37 -12.17 11.72 6.71
N HIS A 38 -11.82 11.78 7.99
CA HIS A 38 -10.96 12.83 8.53
C HIS A 38 -9.54 12.78 7.93
N VAL A 39 -8.99 11.60 7.75
CA VAL A 39 -7.69 11.42 7.06
C VAL A 39 -7.75 11.93 5.62
N TYR A 40 -8.82 11.62 4.88
CA TYR A 40 -8.99 12.12 3.51
C TYR A 40 -9.08 13.65 3.46
N GLU A 41 -9.78 14.27 4.41
CA GLU A 41 -9.85 15.73 4.52
C GLU A 41 -8.49 16.34 4.88
N ALA A 42 -7.84 15.82 5.93
CA ALA A 42 -6.62 16.39 6.48
C ALA A 42 -5.41 16.31 5.54
N TYR A 43 -5.26 15.19 4.80
CA TYR A 43 -4.07 14.93 3.98
C TYR A 43 -4.29 15.09 2.49
N TYR A 44 -5.52 14.92 2.00
CA TYR A 44 -5.80 14.99 0.56
C TYR A 44 -6.71 16.17 0.19
N GLY A 45 -7.20 16.93 1.17
CA GLY A 45 -8.15 18.03 0.94
C GLY A 45 -9.51 17.54 0.41
N LEU A 46 -9.82 16.28 0.60
CA LEU A 46 -11.06 15.65 0.14
C LEU A 46 -12.05 15.52 1.32
N GLY A 47 -12.60 16.65 1.76
CA GLY A 47 -13.58 16.68 2.84
C GLY A 47 -14.99 16.30 2.41
N GLY A 48 -15.83 15.97 3.40
CA GLY A 48 -17.26 15.72 3.19
C GLY A 48 -17.61 14.32 2.70
N PHE A 49 -16.67 13.37 2.69
CA PHE A 49 -16.99 11.97 2.41
C PHE A 49 -17.87 11.39 3.53
N GLY A 50 -19.09 10.99 3.16
CA GLY A 50 -19.94 10.19 4.04
C GLY A 50 -19.46 8.75 4.15
N VAL A 51 -20.14 7.95 4.98
CA VAL A 51 -19.80 6.53 5.21
C VAL A 51 -19.82 5.72 3.91
N SER A 52 -20.81 5.92 3.03
CA SER A 52 -20.98 5.09 1.82
C SER A 52 -19.81 5.19 0.84
N PRO A 53 -19.28 6.37 0.46
CA PRO A 53 -18.09 6.47 -0.37
C PRO A 53 -16.85 5.82 0.28
N ILE A 54 -16.63 5.99 1.57
CA ILE A 54 -15.52 5.38 2.30
C ILE A 54 -15.61 3.85 2.25
N MET A 55 -16.81 3.29 2.47
CA MET A 55 -17.03 1.85 2.38
C MET A 55 -16.78 1.31 0.97
N LEU A 56 -17.19 2.03 -0.07
CA LEU A 56 -16.92 1.64 -1.45
C LEU A 56 -15.41 1.61 -1.73
N ILE A 57 -14.68 2.64 -1.31
CA ILE A 57 -13.22 2.69 -1.43
C ILE A 57 -12.59 1.48 -0.70
N ALA A 58 -13.02 1.21 0.53
CA ALA A 58 -12.51 0.11 1.33
C ALA A 58 -12.72 -1.27 0.65
N VAL A 59 -13.90 -1.51 0.07
CA VAL A 59 -14.20 -2.77 -0.63
C VAL A 59 -13.32 -2.92 -1.86
N VAL A 60 -13.22 -1.89 -2.71
CA VAL A 60 -12.39 -1.92 -3.92
C VAL A 60 -10.92 -2.14 -3.56
N GLU A 61 -10.42 -1.40 -2.57
CA GLU A 61 -9.04 -1.53 -2.10
C GLU A 61 -8.76 -2.92 -1.54
N ALA A 62 -9.66 -3.48 -0.72
CA ALA A 62 -9.53 -4.83 -0.18
C ALA A 62 -9.42 -5.89 -1.28
N LEU A 63 -10.27 -5.80 -2.30
CA LEU A 63 -10.23 -6.74 -3.44
C LEU A 63 -8.91 -6.65 -4.21
N ILE A 64 -8.42 -5.44 -4.48
CA ILE A 64 -7.14 -5.22 -5.16
C ILE A 64 -5.99 -5.77 -4.31
N LEU A 65 -5.99 -5.51 -3.00
CA LEU A 65 -4.96 -5.98 -2.09
C LEU A 65 -4.92 -7.51 -1.96
N LEU A 66 -6.06 -8.19 -1.97
CA LEU A 66 -6.10 -9.65 -1.99
C LEU A 66 -5.48 -10.23 -3.27
N VAL A 67 -5.76 -9.62 -4.42
CA VAL A 67 -5.16 -10.01 -5.70
C VAL A 67 -3.66 -9.69 -5.73
N PHE A 68 -3.26 -8.56 -5.13
CA PHE A 68 -1.87 -8.18 -4.94
C PHE A 68 -1.11 -9.21 -4.08
N ASP A 69 -1.66 -9.58 -2.90
CA ASP A 69 -1.01 -10.53 -1.99
C ASP A 69 -0.91 -11.94 -2.62
N ALA A 70 -1.90 -12.33 -3.42
CA ALA A 70 -1.83 -13.55 -4.22
C ALA A 70 -0.74 -13.51 -5.32
N GLY A 71 -0.12 -12.36 -5.58
CA GLY A 71 0.86 -12.17 -6.64
C GLY A 71 0.27 -12.26 -8.04
N ARG A 72 -1.00 -11.82 -8.22
CA ARG A 72 -1.73 -11.90 -9.48
C ARG A 72 -1.92 -10.50 -10.09
N LEU A 73 -2.11 -10.48 -11.42
CA LEU A 73 -2.25 -9.23 -12.18
C LEU A 73 -1.17 -8.20 -11.81
N LYS A 74 0.07 -8.65 -11.72
CA LYS A 74 1.20 -7.93 -11.11
C LYS A 74 1.39 -6.51 -11.64
N PHE A 75 1.23 -6.28 -12.94
CA PHE A 75 1.35 -4.94 -13.50
C PHE A 75 0.32 -3.98 -12.86
N TRP A 76 -0.92 -4.42 -12.72
CA TRP A 76 -2.01 -3.57 -12.23
C TRP A 76 -1.99 -3.46 -10.70
N THR A 77 -1.88 -4.57 -9.99
CA THR A 77 -1.99 -4.59 -8.52
C THR A 77 -0.73 -4.03 -7.85
N TYR A 78 0.45 -4.33 -8.37
CA TYR A 78 1.69 -3.77 -7.83
C TYR A 78 1.83 -2.29 -8.20
N GLY A 79 1.42 -1.91 -9.43
CA GLY A 79 1.34 -0.51 -9.85
C GLY A 79 0.35 0.30 -9.01
N PHE A 80 -0.80 -0.27 -8.69
CA PHE A 80 -1.78 0.33 -7.77
C PHE A 80 -1.15 0.65 -6.41
N VAL A 81 -0.44 -0.32 -5.81
CA VAL A 81 0.24 -0.13 -4.53
C VAL A 81 1.29 0.97 -4.60
N VAL A 82 2.11 1.00 -5.66
CA VAL A 82 3.10 2.08 -5.86
C VAL A 82 2.45 3.44 -5.91
N ILE A 83 1.34 3.58 -6.65
CA ILE A 83 0.65 4.86 -6.83
C ILE A 83 -0.03 5.30 -5.54
N VAL A 84 -0.84 4.43 -4.93
CA VAL A 84 -1.61 4.78 -3.74
C VAL A 84 -0.70 5.08 -2.56
N HIS A 85 0.30 4.25 -2.32
CA HIS A 85 1.25 4.51 -1.23
C HIS A 85 2.14 5.73 -1.52
N GLY A 86 2.52 5.94 -2.78
CA GLY A 86 3.25 7.13 -3.19
C GLY A 86 2.47 8.42 -2.97
N VAL A 87 1.19 8.44 -3.35
CA VAL A 87 0.30 9.59 -3.07
C VAL A 87 0.19 9.83 -1.56
N SER A 88 -0.02 8.78 -0.76
CA SER A 88 -0.06 8.90 0.70
C SER A 88 1.25 9.43 1.29
N THR A 89 2.39 8.94 0.81
CA THR A 89 3.72 9.40 1.24
C THR A 89 3.90 10.88 0.93
N LEU A 90 3.56 11.33 -0.28
CA LEU A 90 3.71 12.72 -0.68
C LEU A 90 2.69 13.65 -0.03
N ALA A 91 1.48 13.17 0.29
CA ALA A 91 0.44 13.95 0.98
C ALA A 91 0.86 14.38 2.39
N ALA A 92 1.77 13.64 3.04
CA ALA A 92 2.32 13.98 4.35
C ALA A 92 3.47 15.01 4.30
N TRP A 93 3.58 15.82 3.25
CA TRP A 93 4.67 16.77 3.04
C TRP A 93 4.84 17.74 4.20
N ALA A 94 3.76 18.21 4.83
CA ALA A 94 3.80 19.15 5.95
C ALA A 94 4.47 18.53 7.18
N GLN A 95 4.26 17.24 7.44
CA GLN A 95 4.90 16.52 8.53
C GLN A 95 6.41 16.35 8.33
N TYR A 96 6.85 16.25 7.07
CA TYR A 96 8.29 16.19 6.75
C TYR A 96 9.02 17.51 6.98
N LEU A 97 8.32 18.65 6.90
CA LEU A 97 8.91 19.96 7.15
C LEU A 97 9.10 20.28 8.64
N ASP A 98 8.38 19.60 9.53
CA ASP A 98 8.54 19.70 10.98
C ASP A 98 8.61 18.31 11.63
N PRO A 99 9.73 17.59 11.43
CA PRO A 99 9.83 16.18 11.78
C PRO A 99 9.76 15.88 13.27
N PHE A 100 10.07 16.86 14.11
CA PHE A 100 10.11 16.68 15.57
C PHE A 100 8.86 17.16 16.29
N ALA A 101 7.86 17.68 15.57
CA ALA A 101 6.56 18.03 16.14
C ALA A 101 5.67 16.79 16.29
N GLY A 102 5.23 16.47 17.53
CA GLY A 102 4.33 15.34 17.80
C GLY A 102 4.80 14.02 17.18
N PRO A 103 3.93 13.29 16.48
CA PRO A 103 4.26 11.98 15.89
C PRO A 103 4.89 12.08 14.49
N ASN A 104 5.30 13.27 14.02
CA ASN A 104 5.68 13.48 12.62
C ASN A 104 6.87 12.63 12.17
N LEU A 105 7.78 12.29 13.08
CA LEU A 105 8.92 11.41 12.77
C LEU A 105 8.48 10.05 12.22
N LEU A 106 7.31 9.55 12.62
CA LEU A 106 6.79 8.25 12.18
C LEU A 106 6.42 8.24 10.69
N PHE A 107 6.08 9.41 10.11
CA PHE A 107 5.75 9.51 8.67
C PHE A 107 6.95 9.18 7.77
N PHE A 108 8.17 9.33 8.25
CA PHE A 108 9.36 8.97 7.47
C PHE A 108 9.47 7.48 7.16
N ALA A 109 8.78 6.61 7.91
CA ALA A 109 8.69 5.18 7.60
C ALA A 109 7.96 4.89 6.27
N ALA A 110 7.21 5.83 5.74
CA ALA A 110 6.56 5.70 4.45
C ALA A 110 7.55 5.62 3.27
N TRP A 111 8.69 6.31 3.36
CA TRP A 111 9.68 6.36 2.29
C TRP A 111 10.30 5.00 1.96
N PRO A 112 10.87 4.24 2.93
CA PRO A 112 11.39 2.91 2.63
C PRO A 112 10.30 1.93 2.19
N MET A 113 9.07 2.06 2.66
CA MET A 113 7.96 1.24 2.18
C MET A 113 7.63 1.56 0.72
N TRP A 114 7.63 2.83 0.32
CA TRP A 114 7.40 3.22 -1.07
C TRP A 114 8.53 2.74 -1.97
N ALA A 115 9.77 2.86 -1.54
CA ALA A 115 10.92 2.31 -2.26
C ALA A 115 10.81 0.78 -2.45
N ALA A 116 10.36 0.06 -1.41
CA ALA A 116 10.10 -1.38 -1.49
C ALA A 116 8.97 -1.71 -2.49
N ALA A 117 7.89 -0.93 -2.51
CA ALA A 117 6.79 -1.09 -3.47
C ALA A 117 7.27 -0.86 -4.92
N ILE A 118 8.10 0.17 -5.15
CA ILE A 118 8.71 0.43 -6.47
C ILE A 118 9.61 -0.73 -6.88
N ALA A 119 10.48 -1.21 -5.98
CA ALA A 119 11.36 -2.34 -6.26
C ALA A 119 10.56 -3.61 -6.60
N LEU A 120 9.49 -3.90 -5.85
CA LEU A 120 8.60 -5.02 -6.10
C LEU A 120 7.90 -4.89 -7.48
N PHE A 121 7.44 -3.69 -7.85
CA PHE A 121 6.84 -3.44 -9.17
C PHE A 121 7.84 -3.62 -10.32
N VAL A 122 9.04 -3.07 -10.18
CA VAL A 122 10.09 -3.19 -11.20
C VAL A 122 10.54 -4.64 -11.37
N LEU A 123 10.65 -5.39 -10.28
CA LEU A 123 11.10 -6.78 -10.26
C LEU A 123 9.94 -7.80 -10.30
N ARG A 124 8.72 -7.38 -10.60
CA ARG A 124 7.51 -8.22 -10.52
C ARG A 124 7.60 -9.54 -11.28
N GLU A 125 8.36 -9.59 -12.38
CA GLU A 125 8.56 -10.81 -13.17
C GLU A 125 9.48 -11.82 -12.46
N ARG A 126 10.22 -11.37 -11.45
CA ARG A 126 11.09 -12.20 -10.61
C ARG A 126 10.41 -12.66 -9.32
N ASP A 127 9.21 -12.18 -9.03
CA ASP A 127 8.38 -12.63 -7.92
C ASP A 127 7.72 -13.96 -8.29
N ILE A 128 8.37 -15.05 -7.92
CA ILE A 128 8.03 -16.42 -8.32
C ILE A 128 7.10 -17.14 -7.32
N TYR A 129 6.98 -16.63 -6.10
CA TYR A 129 6.15 -17.25 -5.07
C TYR A 129 4.75 -16.63 -5.06
N THR A 130 3.92 -17.04 -6.02
CA THR A 130 2.57 -16.52 -6.26
C THR A 130 1.54 -17.63 -6.20
N LEU A 131 0.27 -17.29 -5.89
CA LEU A 131 -0.83 -18.23 -5.89
C LEU A 131 -1.35 -18.46 -7.32
N GLY A 132 -1.24 -19.71 -7.80
CA GLY A 132 -1.69 -20.12 -9.14
C GLY A 132 -0.65 -19.81 -10.25
N ARG A 133 -0.92 -20.38 -11.45
CA ARG A 133 -0.11 -20.10 -12.63
C ARG A 133 -0.42 -18.71 -13.17
N ASP A 134 0.61 -17.92 -13.41
CA ASP A 134 0.50 -16.72 -14.23
C ASP A 134 0.08 -17.16 -15.65
N THR A 135 -1.17 -16.97 -15.98
CA THR A 135 -1.61 -16.99 -17.38
C THR A 135 -1.17 -15.65 -17.97
N ARG A 136 -0.07 -15.70 -18.71
CA ARG A 136 0.38 -14.58 -19.56
C ARG A 136 -0.68 -14.22 -20.58
#